data_55f4b5faaa61aff07c17c68fc1201831
#
_entry.id   55f4b5faaa61aff07c17c68fc1201831
#
_cell.length_a   1.000
_cell.length_b   1.000
_cell.length_c   1.000
_cell.angle_alpha   90.00
_cell.angle_beta   90.00
_cell.angle_gamma   90.00
#
_symmetry.space_group_name_H-M   'P 1'
#
loop_
_entity.id
_entity.type
_entity.pdbx_description
1 polymer ?
#
loop_
_entity_poly.entity_id
_entity_poly.type
_entity_poly.pdbx_seq_one_letter_code
_entity_poly.pdbx_strand_id
1 'polypeptide(L)'
;ALQSLIRKAIEHDVILIADECYSEIYADEAAPPVGLLHAAAAMGNTDFKQCLAFNSLSKRSNLPGLRSGYAAGDADLIRQFLLYRTYHGSAMPVHTQKLSALAWSDEAHVIDNRALYRTKTQAFIQTLAPVWPITAPAASFYLWPETPIDDEEFTQNLMRLCNIKVLPG
;
A
#
# COMPACT_ATOMS: atom_id res chain seq x y z
N ALA A 1 -11.14 13.66 2.46
CA ALA A 1 -11.63 12.37 2.96
C ALA A 1 -10.89 11.93 4.23
N LEU A 2 -9.54 11.72 4.23
CA LEU A 2 -8.78 11.22 5.41
C LEU A 2 -8.95 12.09 6.66
N GLN A 3 -8.85 13.42 6.57
CA GLN A 3 -9.04 14.32 7.71
C GLN A 3 -10.44 14.21 8.33
N SER A 4 -11.47 13.98 7.53
CA SER A 4 -12.83 13.74 8.04
C SER A 4 -12.91 12.41 8.79
N LEU A 5 -12.26 11.38 8.28
CA LEU A 5 -12.19 10.08 8.93
C LEU A 5 -11.44 10.15 10.26
N ILE A 6 -10.29 10.85 10.31
CA ILE A 6 -9.52 11.06 11.54
C ILE A 6 -10.36 11.77 12.61
N ARG A 7 -11.10 12.83 12.23
CA ARG A 7 -12.01 13.51 13.17
C ARG A 7 -13.05 12.57 13.76
N LYS A 8 -13.68 11.75 12.91
CA LYS A 8 -14.66 10.75 13.35
C LYS A 8 -14.03 9.69 14.25
N ALA A 9 -12.82 9.23 13.95
CA ALA A 9 -12.10 8.29 14.78
C ALA A 9 -11.85 8.85 16.18
N ILE A 10 -11.41 10.10 16.28
CA ILE A 10 -11.20 10.78 17.57
C ILE A 10 -12.53 11.00 18.31
N GLU A 11 -13.57 11.41 17.61
CA GLU A 11 -14.92 11.64 18.18
C GLU A 11 -15.52 10.37 18.79
N HIS A 12 -15.27 9.21 18.15
CA HIS A 12 -15.84 7.92 18.54
C HIS A 12 -14.86 6.99 19.27
N ASP A 13 -13.69 7.49 19.63
CA ASP A 13 -12.62 6.71 20.28
C ASP A 13 -12.23 5.43 19.50
N VAL A 14 -12.09 5.57 18.18
CA VAL A 14 -11.70 4.49 17.27
C VAL A 14 -10.26 4.68 16.83
N ILE A 15 -9.49 3.59 16.77
CA ILE A 15 -8.13 3.58 16.23
C ILE A 15 -8.22 3.44 14.70
N LEU A 16 -7.54 4.34 13.99
CA LEU A 16 -7.34 4.22 12.54
C LEU A 16 -6.02 3.53 12.24
N ILE A 17 -6.10 2.47 11.44
CA ILE A 17 -4.94 1.75 10.93
C ILE A 17 -4.92 1.89 9.42
N ALA A 18 -3.83 2.44 8.88
CA ALA A 18 -3.60 2.55 7.44
C ALA A 18 -2.53 1.55 6.99
N ASP A 19 -2.88 0.67 6.07
CA ASP A 19 -1.90 -0.10 5.31
C ASP A 19 -1.45 0.73 4.10
N GLU A 20 -0.26 1.31 4.19
CA GLU A 20 0.33 2.17 3.17
C GLU A 20 1.40 1.46 2.34
N CYS A 21 1.38 0.11 2.30
CA CYS A 21 2.39 -0.67 1.60
C CYS A 21 2.47 -0.38 0.09
N TYR A 22 1.44 0.22 -0.50
CA TYR A 22 1.36 0.59 -1.92
C TYR A 22 1.52 2.09 -2.19
N SER A 23 1.75 2.91 -1.16
CA SER A 23 1.78 4.37 -1.27
C SER A 23 2.80 4.91 -2.27
N GLU A 24 3.87 4.16 -2.53
CA GLU A 24 4.93 4.54 -3.47
C GLU A 24 4.66 4.15 -4.93
N ILE A 25 3.56 3.45 -5.21
CA ILE A 25 3.16 3.08 -6.58
C ILE A 25 1.98 3.94 -6.99
N TYR A 26 2.25 5.03 -7.72
CA TYR A 26 1.23 5.97 -8.16
C TYR A 26 1.51 6.52 -9.57
N ALA A 27 0.46 7.04 -10.21
CA ALA A 27 0.50 7.40 -11.63
C ALA A 27 1.18 8.75 -11.90
N ASP A 28 0.96 9.74 -11.03
CA ASP A 28 1.39 11.14 -11.25
C ASP A 28 2.31 11.62 -10.13
N GLU A 29 3.55 12.00 -10.47
CA GLU A 29 4.53 12.54 -9.52
C GLU A 29 4.07 13.86 -8.87
N ALA A 30 3.21 14.62 -9.55
CA ALA A 30 2.65 15.85 -9.00
C ALA A 30 1.51 15.60 -7.99
N ALA A 31 0.98 14.37 -7.92
CA ALA A 31 -0.16 14.01 -7.10
C ALA A 31 0.09 12.70 -6.31
N PRO A 32 1.12 12.66 -5.45
CA PRO A 32 1.38 11.47 -4.63
C PRO A 32 0.22 11.21 -3.66
N PRO A 33 -0.05 9.95 -3.30
CA PRO A 33 -1.03 9.61 -2.30
C PRO A 33 -0.74 10.28 -0.95
N VAL A 34 -1.79 10.81 -0.32
CA VAL A 34 -1.68 11.42 1.02
C VAL A 34 -1.76 10.31 2.08
N GLY A 35 -0.70 10.13 2.86
CA GLY A 35 -0.67 9.18 3.97
C GLY A 35 -1.47 9.65 5.20
N LEU A 36 -1.85 8.70 6.04
CA LEU A 36 -2.64 8.94 7.26
C LEU A 36 -1.96 9.94 8.20
N LEU A 37 -0.66 9.77 8.46
CA LEU A 37 0.06 10.64 9.39
C LEU A 37 0.26 12.04 8.82
N HIS A 38 0.46 12.17 7.50
CA HIS A 38 0.49 13.46 6.84
C HIS A 38 -0.84 14.20 6.99
N ALA A 39 -1.95 13.50 6.75
CA ALA A 39 -3.29 14.07 6.91
C ALA A 39 -3.59 14.47 8.37
N ALA A 40 -3.11 13.68 9.35
CA ALA A 40 -3.23 13.96 10.77
C ALA A 40 -2.45 15.23 11.15
N ALA A 41 -1.18 15.32 10.76
CA ALA A 41 -0.33 16.49 11.01
C ALA A 41 -0.93 17.77 10.39
N ALA A 42 -1.42 17.68 9.14
CA ALA A 42 -2.02 18.82 8.43
C ALA A 42 -3.31 19.35 9.07
N MET A 43 -3.96 18.59 9.96
CA MET A 43 -5.12 19.06 10.74
C MET A 43 -4.80 19.41 12.19
N GLY A 44 -3.50 19.42 12.58
CA GLY A 44 -3.05 19.77 13.92
C GLY A 44 -2.93 18.59 14.89
N ASN A 45 -3.21 17.35 14.47
CA ASN A 45 -2.96 16.13 15.26
C ASN A 45 -1.51 15.70 15.08
N THR A 46 -0.57 16.44 15.70
CA THR A 46 0.87 16.23 15.56
C THR A 46 1.39 15.08 16.40
N ASP A 47 0.66 14.67 17.43
CA ASP A 47 0.95 13.49 18.26
C ASP A 47 0.39 12.20 17.62
N PHE A 48 -0.24 12.33 16.46
CA PHE A 48 -0.86 11.24 15.69
C PHE A 48 -1.85 10.40 16.50
N LYS A 49 -2.54 11.04 17.45
CA LYS A 49 -3.47 10.35 18.36
C LYS A 49 -4.43 9.47 17.58
N GLN A 50 -4.53 8.20 18.01
CA GLN A 50 -5.39 7.15 17.41
C GLN A 50 -5.08 6.82 15.94
N CYS A 51 -3.91 7.20 15.44
CA CYS A 51 -3.48 6.91 14.07
C CYS A 51 -2.26 5.99 14.06
N LEU A 52 -2.33 4.90 13.30
CA LEU A 52 -1.20 4.00 13.02
C LEU A 52 -1.08 3.80 11.51
N ALA A 53 0.11 4.03 10.97
CA ALA A 53 0.45 3.72 9.58
C ALA A 53 1.45 2.57 9.53
N PHE A 54 1.21 1.63 8.63
CA PHE A 54 2.10 0.51 8.33
C PHE A 54 2.62 0.65 6.91
N ASN A 55 3.91 0.43 6.74
CA ASN A 55 4.54 0.44 5.43
C ASN A 55 5.53 -0.71 5.29
N SER A 56 5.96 -1.02 4.06
CA SER A 56 6.80 -2.18 3.76
C SER A 56 7.74 -1.91 2.59
N LEU A 57 8.93 -2.48 2.63
CA LEU A 57 9.84 -2.55 1.48
C LEU A 57 9.34 -3.46 0.36
N SER A 58 8.30 -4.27 0.63
CA SER A 58 7.81 -5.27 -0.33
C SER A 58 7.41 -4.68 -1.67
N LYS A 59 6.69 -3.55 -1.65
CA LYS A 59 6.18 -2.87 -2.85
C LYS A 59 6.96 -1.60 -3.17
N ARG A 60 7.33 -0.83 -2.14
CA ARG A 60 8.17 0.36 -2.28
C ARG A 60 9.47 0.05 -3.01
N SER A 61 10.16 -0.98 -2.58
CA SER A 61 11.52 -1.31 -3.03
C SER A 61 11.60 -2.62 -3.82
N ASN A 62 10.47 -3.23 -4.14
CA ASN A 62 10.41 -4.55 -4.79
C ASN A 62 11.22 -5.63 -4.05
N LEU A 63 11.25 -5.56 -2.71
CA LEU A 63 11.99 -6.44 -1.82
C LEU A 63 11.08 -7.25 -0.88
N PRO A 64 10.08 -8.00 -1.38
CA PRO A 64 9.14 -8.73 -0.54
C PRO A 64 9.82 -9.82 0.30
N GLY A 65 10.93 -10.37 -0.18
CA GLY A 65 11.71 -11.42 0.50
C GLY A 65 12.40 -10.96 1.77
N LEU A 66 12.69 -9.68 1.94
CA LEU A 66 13.31 -9.15 3.16
C LEU A 66 12.39 -9.20 4.39
N ARG A 67 11.08 -9.31 4.19
CA ARG A 67 10.09 -9.30 5.29
C ARG A 67 10.26 -8.08 6.21
N SER A 68 10.53 -6.92 5.63
CA SER A 68 10.80 -5.67 6.34
C SER A 68 9.71 -4.63 6.11
N GLY A 69 9.34 -3.96 7.18
CA GLY A 69 8.39 -2.86 7.21
C GLY A 69 8.50 -2.10 8.52
N TYR A 70 7.68 -1.08 8.69
CA TYR A 70 7.59 -0.34 9.94
C TYR A 70 6.13 -0.02 10.28
N ALA A 71 5.91 0.27 11.56
CA ALA A 71 4.70 0.91 12.06
C ALA A 71 5.07 2.26 12.67
N ALA A 72 4.28 3.30 12.42
CA ALA A 72 4.47 4.64 12.95
C ALA A 72 3.11 5.25 13.33
N GLY A 73 3.09 6.21 14.26
CA GLY A 73 1.87 6.89 14.67
C GLY A 73 1.82 7.20 16.16
N ASP A 74 0.66 7.05 16.76
CA ASP A 74 0.38 7.29 18.18
C ASP A 74 1.41 6.57 19.07
N ALA A 75 2.12 7.34 19.88
CA ALA A 75 3.22 6.83 20.72
C ALA A 75 2.75 5.78 21.75
N ASP A 76 1.55 5.92 22.29
CA ASP A 76 1.00 4.98 23.27
C ASP A 76 0.62 3.65 22.58
N LEU A 77 0.02 3.73 21.41
CA LEU A 77 -0.29 2.55 20.61
C LEU A 77 1.00 1.83 20.15
N ILE A 78 1.99 2.58 19.68
CA ILE A 78 3.30 2.00 19.30
C ILE A 78 3.97 1.30 20.49
N ARG A 79 3.93 1.89 21.68
CA ARG A 79 4.49 1.26 22.89
C ARG A 79 3.78 -0.06 23.22
N GLN A 80 2.45 -0.10 23.15
CA GLN A 80 1.68 -1.31 23.39
C GLN A 80 1.94 -2.36 22.29
N PHE A 81 2.00 -1.93 21.03
CA PHE A 81 2.32 -2.80 19.91
C PHE A 81 3.73 -3.41 20.03
N LEU A 82 4.71 -2.61 20.43
CA LEU A 82 6.08 -3.11 20.68
C LEU A 82 6.10 -4.17 21.79
N LEU A 83 5.37 -3.95 22.89
CA LEU A 83 5.23 -4.92 23.96
C LEU A 83 4.60 -6.23 23.46
N TYR A 84 3.51 -6.13 22.71
CA TYR A 84 2.86 -7.29 22.08
C TYR A 84 3.83 -8.05 21.16
N ARG A 85 4.58 -7.32 20.31
CA ARG A 85 5.57 -7.89 19.39
C ARG A 85 6.73 -8.59 20.10
N THR A 86 7.07 -8.19 21.31
CA THR A 86 8.12 -8.84 22.11
C THR A 86 7.78 -10.30 22.41
N TYR A 87 6.50 -10.63 22.56
CA TYR A 87 6.04 -11.98 22.91
C TYR A 87 5.44 -12.74 21.70
N HIS A 88 4.89 -12.05 20.72
CA HIS A 88 4.19 -12.63 19.56
C HIS A 88 4.92 -12.41 18.23
N GLY A 89 6.19 -12.12 18.28
CA GLY A 89 7.01 -11.93 17.09
C GLY A 89 8.48 -12.11 17.40
N SER A 90 9.29 -11.88 16.39
CA SER A 90 10.75 -11.86 16.55
C SER A 90 11.33 -10.63 15.85
N ALA A 91 12.51 -10.21 16.31
CA ALA A 91 13.28 -9.20 15.61
C ALA A 91 13.81 -9.76 14.29
N MET A 92 13.93 -8.89 13.29
CA MET A 92 14.62 -9.25 12.04
C MET A 92 16.11 -9.56 12.34
N PRO A 93 16.72 -10.49 11.60
CA PRO A 93 18.18 -10.70 11.67
C PRO A 93 18.94 -9.40 11.39
N VAL A 94 20.10 -9.21 12.04
CA VAL A 94 20.89 -7.98 11.96
C VAL A 94 21.27 -7.61 10.53
N HIS A 95 21.60 -8.57 9.67
CA HIS A 95 21.89 -8.30 8.26
C HIS A 95 20.66 -7.78 7.52
N THR A 96 19.47 -8.32 7.81
CA THR A 96 18.20 -7.82 7.23
C THR A 96 17.91 -6.38 7.70
N GLN A 97 18.18 -6.06 8.97
CA GLN A 97 18.00 -4.69 9.48
C GLN A 97 18.92 -3.70 8.75
N LYS A 98 20.20 -4.07 8.52
CA LYS A 98 21.15 -3.24 7.79
C LYS A 98 20.75 -3.03 6.33
N LEU A 99 20.35 -4.08 5.65
CA LEU A 99 19.84 -4.00 4.27
C LEU A 99 18.55 -3.15 4.20
N SER A 100 17.69 -3.30 5.18
CA SER A 100 16.46 -2.50 5.27
C SER A 100 16.78 -1.01 5.44
N ALA A 101 17.71 -0.66 6.32
CA ALA A 101 18.12 0.72 6.51
C ALA A 101 18.67 1.34 5.21
N LEU A 102 19.49 0.62 4.46
CA LEU A 102 19.99 1.05 3.16
C LEU A 102 18.84 1.27 2.16
N ALA A 103 17.90 0.31 2.07
CA ALA A 103 16.75 0.42 1.15
C ALA A 103 15.80 1.57 1.52
N TRP A 104 15.59 1.84 2.81
CA TRP A 104 14.79 2.98 3.28
C TRP A 104 15.46 4.34 3.02
N SER A 105 16.78 4.40 2.95
CA SER A 105 17.53 5.63 2.71
C SER A 105 17.79 5.93 1.24
N ASP A 106 17.48 5.02 0.34
CA ASP A 106 17.63 5.20 -1.11
C ASP A 106 16.28 5.44 -1.77
N GLU A 107 16.11 6.61 -2.39
CA GLU A 107 14.91 6.99 -3.14
C GLU A 107 15.05 6.76 -4.65
N ALA A 108 16.27 6.63 -5.17
CA ALA A 108 16.48 6.49 -6.61
C ALA A 108 15.80 5.22 -7.16
N HIS A 109 16.02 4.08 -6.51
CA HIS A 109 15.38 2.84 -6.94
C HIS A 109 13.84 2.85 -6.80
N VAL A 110 13.28 3.66 -5.89
CA VAL A 110 11.83 3.80 -5.70
C VAL A 110 11.21 4.52 -6.90
N ILE A 111 11.86 5.58 -7.36
CA ILE A 111 11.46 6.33 -8.55
C ILE A 111 11.51 5.41 -9.79
N ASP A 112 12.59 4.67 -9.96
CA ASP A 112 12.76 3.73 -11.07
C ASP A 112 11.70 2.62 -11.03
N ASN A 113 11.45 2.03 -9.86
CA ASN A 113 10.42 1.01 -9.66
C ASN A 113 9.02 1.55 -10.02
N ARG A 114 8.70 2.76 -9.59
CA ARG A 114 7.44 3.45 -9.91
C ARG A 114 7.28 3.68 -11.41
N ALA A 115 8.33 4.15 -12.08
CA ALA A 115 8.33 4.35 -13.53
C ALA A 115 8.09 3.03 -14.29
N LEU A 116 8.70 1.93 -13.82
CA LEU A 116 8.48 0.60 -14.39
C LEU A 116 7.02 0.14 -14.24
N TYR A 117 6.40 0.35 -13.08
CA TYR A 117 4.99 0.01 -12.88
C TYR A 117 4.06 0.85 -13.78
N ARG A 118 4.33 2.15 -13.96
CA ARG A 118 3.58 2.99 -14.89
C ARG A 118 3.62 2.44 -16.32
N THR A 119 4.80 2.10 -16.79
CA THR A 119 5.00 1.53 -18.13
C THR A 119 4.19 0.24 -18.30
N LYS A 120 4.25 -0.65 -17.32
CA LYS A 120 3.49 -1.91 -17.34
C LYS A 120 1.98 -1.68 -17.34
N THR A 121 1.49 -0.79 -16.48
CA THR A 121 0.07 -0.45 -16.39
C THR A 121 -0.44 0.14 -17.69
N GLN A 122 0.29 1.08 -18.28
CA GLN A 122 -0.06 1.69 -19.57
C GLN A 122 -0.10 0.66 -20.70
N ALA A 123 0.91 -0.18 -20.81
CA ALA A 123 0.96 -1.22 -21.83
C ALA A 123 -0.22 -2.21 -21.71
N PHE A 124 -0.55 -2.62 -20.48
CA PHE A 124 -1.68 -3.52 -20.22
C PHE A 124 -3.01 -2.87 -20.61
N ILE A 125 -3.26 -1.64 -20.19
CA ILE A 125 -4.49 -0.90 -20.51
C ILE A 125 -4.62 -0.69 -22.01
N GLN A 126 -3.56 -0.27 -22.69
CA GLN A 126 -3.57 -0.08 -24.16
C GLN A 126 -3.88 -1.38 -24.90
N THR A 127 -3.36 -2.51 -24.42
CA THR A 127 -3.62 -3.82 -25.02
C THR A 127 -5.07 -4.24 -24.88
N LEU A 128 -5.70 -3.95 -23.74
CA LEU A 128 -7.10 -4.37 -23.48
C LEU A 128 -8.14 -3.35 -23.92
N ALA A 129 -7.79 -2.08 -24.09
CA ALA A 129 -8.73 -1.01 -24.41
C ALA A 129 -9.68 -1.31 -25.58
N PRO A 130 -9.27 -2.02 -26.67
CA PRO A 130 -10.16 -2.33 -27.78
C PRO A 130 -11.29 -3.31 -27.44
N VAL A 131 -11.11 -4.15 -26.42
CA VAL A 131 -12.04 -5.23 -26.06
C VAL A 131 -12.63 -5.06 -24.65
N TRP A 132 -11.93 -4.36 -23.79
CA TRP A 132 -12.33 -4.15 -22.39
C TRP A 132 -11.79 -2.82 -21.87
N PRO A 133 -12.60 -1.77 -21.79
CA PRO A 133 -12.15 -0.47 -21.29
C PRO A 133 -11.83 -0.54 -19.79
N ILE A 134 -10.56 -0.32 -19.45
CA ILE A 134 -10.07 -0.32 -18.08
C ILE A 134 -9.47 1.05 -17.76
N THR A 135 -9.84 1.63 -16.63
CA THR A 135 -9.28 2.89 -16.15
C THR A 135 -8.04 2.63 -15.31
N ALA A 136 -6.98 3.40 -15.55
CA ALA A 136 -5.78 3.36 -14.72
C ALA A 136 -6.11 3.82 -13.29
N PRO A 137 -5.66 3.11 -12.25
CA PRO A 137 -5.78 3.59 -10.89
C PRO A 137 -4.85 4.79 -10.66
N ALA A 138 -5.26 5.72 -9.81
CA ALA A 138 -4.41 6.85 -9.41
C ALA A 138 -3.18 6.36 -8.63
N ALA A 139 -3.33 5.30 -7.85
CA ALA A 139 -2.28 4.64 -7.09
C ALA A 139 -2.53 3.13 -7.03
N SER A 140 -1.51 2.36 -6.57
CA SER A 140 -1.50 0.90 -6.60
C SER A 140 -1.19 0.33 -7.99
N PHE A 141 -0.92 -0.96 -8.07
CA PHE A 141 -0.73 -1.70 -9.33
C PHE A 141 -1.90 -2.63 -9.65
N TYR A 142 -2.96 -2.61 -8.85
CA TYR A 142 -4.16 -3.38 -9.13
C TYR A 142 -5.03 -2.67 -10.15
N LEU A 143 -5.48 -3.41 -11.15
CA LEU A 143 -6.55 -3.00 -12.04
C LEU A 143 -7.84 -3.65 -11.54
N TRP A 144 -8.90 -2.86 -11.40
CA TRP A 144 -10.18 -3.30 -10.85
C TRP A 144 -11.32 -2.99 -11.84
N PRO A 145 -11.39 -3.70 -12.96
CA PRO A 145 -12.43 -3.49 -13.94
C PRO A 145 -13.75 -4.18 -13.57
N GLU A 146 -14.87 -3.63 -14.01
CA GLU A 146 -16.13 -4.34 -13.95
C GLU A 146 -16.10 -5.56 -14.88
N THR A 147 -16.56 -6.69 -14.40
CA THR A 147 -16.68 -7.92 -15.18
C THR A 147 -18.04 -8.00 -15.86
N PRO A 148 -18.14 -8.58 -17.08
CA PRO A 148 -19.42 -8.69 -17.82
C PRO A 148 -20.37 -9.73 -17.23
N ILE A 149 -19.91 -10.58 -16.32
CA ILE A 149 -20.64 -11.61 -15.59
C ILE A 149 -20.18 -11.58 -14.12
N ASP A 150 -20.73 -12.42 -13.28
CA ASP A 150 -20.27 -12.63 -11.91
C ASP A 150 -18.75 -12.80 -11.85
N ASP A 151 -18.09 -12.14 -10.93
CA ASP A 151 -16.62 -12.04 -10.86
C ASP A 151 -15.94 -13.36 -10.51
N GLU A 152 -16.58 -14.20 -9.69
CA GLU A 152 -16.08 -15.55 -9.39
C GLU A 152 -16.18 -16.44 -10.64
N GLU A 153 -17.31 -16.40 -11.35
CA GLU A 153 -17.50 -17.14 -12.60
C GLU A 153 -16.52 -16.66 -13.67
N PHE A 154 -16.33 -15.35 -13.80
CA PHE A 154 -15.36 -14.75 -14.73
C PHE A 154 -13.94 -15.24 -14.44
N THR A 155 -13.54 -15.22 -13.18
CA THR A 155 -12.22 -15.68 -12.72
C THR A 155 -12.00 -17.17 -13.05
N GLN A 156 -12.99 -18.01 -12.77
CA GLN A 156 -12.93 -19.45 -13.09
C GLN A 156 -12.83 -19.69 -14.60
N ASN A 157 -13.60 -18.94 -15.40
CA ASN A 157 -13.59 -19.03 -16.86
C ASN A 157 -12.25 -18.60 -17.46
N LEU A 158 -11.63 -17.51 -16.96
CA LEU A 158 -10.29 -17.07 -17.36
C LEU A 158 -9.24 -18.18 -17.09
N MET A 159 -9.32 -18.78 -15.91
CA MET A 159 -8.40 -19.88 -15.59
C MET A 159 -8.62 -21.09 -16.50
N ARG A 160 -9.86 -21.51 -16.69
CA ARG A 160 -10.21 -22.72 -17.45
C ARG A 160 -9.95 -22.57 -18.95
N LEU A 161 -10.26 -21.41 -19.55
CA LEU A 161 -10.21 -21.19 -21.00
C LEU A 161 -8.88 -20.61 -21.46
N CYS A 162 -8.27 -19.77 -20.66
CA CYS A 162 -7.09 -19.00 -21.05
C CYS A 162 -5.84 -19.30 -20.20
N ASN A 163 -5.97 -20.11 -19.15
CA ASN A 163 -4.91 -20.37 -18.17
C ASN A 163 -4.38 -19.07 -17.51
N ILE A 164 -5.27 -18.08 -17.33
CA ILE A 164 -4.97 -16.80 -16.68
C ILE A 164 -5.59 -16.80 -15.30
N LYS A 165 -4.74 -16.59 -14.27
CA LYS A 165 -5.17 -16.48 -12.88
C LYS A 165 -5.33 -15.03 -12.48
N VAL A 166 -6.53 -14.67 -12.06
CA VAL A 166 -6.88 -13.38 -11.43
C VAL A 166 -7.55 -13.63 -10.08
N LEU A 167 -7.83 -12.60 -9.32
CA LEU A 167 -8.62 -12.66 -8.10
C LEU A 167 -10.02 -12.14 -8.40
N PRO A 168 -11.08 -12.73 -7.84
CA PRO A 168 -12.42 -12.13 -7.85
C PRO A 168 -12.43 -10.84 -7.01
N GLY A 169 -13.38 -9.94 -7.26
CA GLY A 169 -13.52 -8.64 -6.61
C GLY A 169 -14.23 -8.66 -5.24
#